data_d600649f2a560060be06ae203f3d5b3d
#
_entry.id   d600649f2a560060be06ae203f3d5b3d
#
_cell.length_a   1.000
_cell.length_b   1.000
_cell.length_c   1.000
_cell.angle_alpha   90.00
_cell.angle_beta   90.00
_cell.angle_gamma   90.00
#
_symmetry.space_group_name_H-M   'P 1'
#
loop_
_entity.id
_entity.type
_entity.pdbx_description
1 polymer ?
#
loop_
_entity_poly.entity_id
_entity_poly.type
_entity_poly.pdbx_seq_one_letter_code
_entity_poly.pdbx_strand_id
1 'polypeptide(L)'
;MLDLMRKKKESIIIKAVFVVIVLSFVGTMFLVWGKGSNGSGRSLGYAAKVDGDRISLEEYQNSYQRIRNMYQQIYGQTLSPEMEKVLGLKKVALESLINNRLVLKEARSMGIKVTDDDVAKSIEAIPSFQKDGRFDFNLYQQLLKGSRITPKDFEAGQKEELMIQKARQIIKDKVTVSDDEALAQYRKENDKIDLEYVAYSPSDVIGEVKLTEAELNDYLQKNQDAFKTPEKLSVSYIVLDPSTLAGQLPLSEDEIQTFYQKNIDRWQGKDGILPFKEVRDKVRAEALKQKAAKQTFELAADTLYKNIKSGDLNLIAGQLKLKVQETPLFAVNAPPAALAGEAGVIKAALELKQGELGGPVETAKGIYILKVKERKAAAVPPLAEIKTAVEQKAKEAKAIELARSKAEEAAKQLAGKTALKTRTTGSFGFSAKGEVPTIGSAPDLMEAVFKLTAGQAPATPFKVGDRWYAVRLKSRTEAPRAEFDKTKEQIKQKLLPRKQEEAVDTWTKGLRSKAKIEINQALVTEK
;
A
#
# COMPACT_ATOMS: atom_id res chain seq x y z
N MET A 1 -13.23 -17.50 -13.60
CA MET A 1 -14.08 -16.27 -13.60
C MET A 1 -14.24 -15.65 -14.99
N LEU A 2 -13.29 -15.76 -15.89
CA LEU A 2 -13.37 -15.23 -17.28
C LEU A 2 -14.33 -16.01 -18.20
N ASP A 3 -14.60 -17.30 -17.95
CA ASP A 3 -15.55 -18.10 -18.74
C ASP A 3 -17.02 -17.77 -18.48
N LEU A 4 -17.34 -17.20 -17.31
CA LEU A 4 -18.69 -16.70 -16.99
C LEU A 4 -19.02 -15.40 -17.75
N MET A 5 -18.02 -14.61 -18.11
CA MET A 5 -18.20 -13.37 -18.89
C MET A 5 -18.38 -13.66 -20.40
N ARG A 6 -17.85 -14.77 -20.91
CA ARG A 6 -17.99 -15.16 -22.33
C ARG A 6 -19.39 -15.67 -22.69
N LYS A 7 -20.17 -16.20 -21.74
CA LYS A 7 -21.49 -16.80 -21.98
C LYS A 7 -22.69 -15.85 -21.88
N LYS A 8 -22.48 -14.58 -21.50
CA LYS A 8 -23.59 -13.59 -21.39
C LYS A 8 -23.30 -12.31 -22.18
N LYS A 9 -23.14 -12.44 -23.49
CA LYS A 9 -23.01 -11.28 -24.41
C LYS A 9 -24.23 -10.34 -24.46
N GLU A 10 -25.31 -10.68 -23.78
CA GLU A 10 -26.55 -9.89 -23.72
C GLU A 10 -27.07 -9.61 -22.31
N SER A 11 -26.20 -9.66 -21.31
CA SER A 11 -26.64 -9.42 -19.92
C SER A 11 -27.05 -7.96 -19.76
N ILE A 12 -28.30 -7.74 -19.33
CA ILE A 12 -28.84 -6.47 -18.84
C ILE A 12 -27.86 -5.79 -17.86
N ILE A 13 -27.07 -6.57 -17.12
CA ILE A 13 -26.05 -6.08 -16.19
C ILE A 13 -24.90 -5.37 -16.92
N ILE A 14 -24.43 -5.85 -18.07
CA ILE A 14 -23.37 -5.18 -18.86
C ILE A 14 -23.93 -3.89 -19.46
N LYS A 15 -25.17 -3.90 -19.94
CA LYS A 15 -25.86 -2.69 -20.42
C LYS A 15 -26.11 -1.71 -19.26
N ALA A 16 -26.50 -2.19 -18.08
CA ALA A 16 -26.67 -1.37 -16.88
C ALA A 16 -25.36 -0.77 -16.39
N VAL A 17 -24.26 -1.53 -16.38
CA VAL A 17 -22.91 -1.04 -16.03
C VAL A 17 -22.43 -0.01 -17.06
N PHE A 18 -22.70 -0.22 -18.35
CA PHE A 18 -22.37 0.76 -19.39
C PHE A 18 -23.21 2.04 -19.27
N VAL A 19 -24.50 1.90 -18.94
CA VAL A 19 -25.40 3.02 -18.66
C VAL A 19 -24.97 3.78 -17.40
N VAL A 20 -24.54 3.08 -16.36
CA VAL A 20 -24.02 3.72 -15.12
C VAL A 20 -22.68 4.41 -15.37
N ILE A 21 -21.81 3.85 -16.22
CA ILE A 21 -20.55 4.50 -16.64
C ILE A 21 -20.87 5.77 -17.44
N VAL A 22 -21.84 5.72 -18.35
CA VAL A 22 -22.27 6.88 -19.14
C VAL A 22 -23.01 7.89 -18.25
N LEU A 23 -23.86 7.45 -17.32
CA LEU A 23 -24.51 8.32 -16.32
C LEU A 23 -23.50 8.96 -15.37
N SER A 24 -22.44 8.23 -14.99
CA SER A 24 -21.31 8.78 -14.25
C SER A 24 -20.56 9.81 -15.10
N PHE A 25 -20.39 9.57 -16.39
CA PHE A 25 -19.77 10.51 -17.34
C PHE A 25 -20.63 11.78 -17.51
N VAL A 26 -21.92 11.62 -17.66
CA VAL A 26 -22.87 12.73 -17.79
C VAL A 26 -23.08 13.44 -16.45
N GLY A 27 -23.29 12.71 -15.36
CA GLY A 27 -23.50 13.30 -14.02
C GLY A 27 -22.29 14.08 -13.49
N THR A 28 -21.10 13.83 -13.99
CA THR A 28 -19.86 14.51 -13.56
C THR A 28 -19.44 15.66 -14.48
N MET A 29 -19.86 15.69 -15.75
CA MET A 29 -19.85 16.94 -16.52
C MET A 29 -20.70 18.02 -15.82
N PHE A 30 -21.68 17.61 -15.04
CA PHE A 30 -22.68 18.44 -14.42
C PHE A 30 -22.23 19.27 -13.20
N LEU A 31 -21.07 19.01 -12.60
CA LEU A 31 -20.60 19.72 -11.40
C LEU A 31 -19.50 20.73 -11.65
N VAL A 32 -19.06 20.91 -12.90
CA VAL A 32 -17.80 21.65 -13.20
C VAL A 32 -17.99 23.17 -13.35
N TRP A 33 -19.22 23.69 -13.52
CA TRP A 33 -19.39 25.09 -13.97
C TRP A 33 -20.28 25.95 -13.06
N GLY A 34 -20.14 25.82 -11.77
CA GLY A 34 -20.83 26.64 -10.75
C GLY A 34 -19.93 27.65 -10.04
N LYS A 35 -19.96 28.87 -10.50
CA LYS A 35 -19.61 30.15 -9.86
C LYS A 35 -18.61 30.18 -8.69
N GLY A 36 -17.55 30.96 -8.88
CA GLY A 36 -16.61 31.39 -7.84
C GLY A 36 -17.29 32.12 -6.67
N SER A 37 -16.82 31.82 -5.48
CA SER A 37 -17.03 32.61 -4.26
C SER A 37 -15.67 32.99 -3.68
N ASN A 38 -15.52 34.29 -3.43
CA ASN A 38 -14.40 34.90 -2.73
C ASN A 38 -14.27 34.39 -1.29
N GLY A 39 -13.08 33.91 -0.92
CA GLY A 39 -12.72 33.61 0.46
C GLY A 39 -11.20 33.61 0.60
N SER A 40 -10.68 34.57 1.30
CA SER A 40 -9.27 34.87 1.51
C SER A 40 -8.54 33.82 2.34
N GLY A 41 -7.52 33.22 1.77
CA GLY A 41 -6.48 32.40 2.40
C GLY A 41 -5.49 31.99 1.34
N ARG A 42 -4.20 32.26 1.51
CA ARG A 42 -3.11 31.99 0.55
C ARG A 42 -2.95 30.48 0.25
N SER A 43 -3.94 29.85 -0.37
CA SER A 43 -3.74 28.63 -1.14
C SER A 43 -3.60 29.04 -2.61
N LEU A 44 -2.70 28.39 -3.34
CA LEU A 44 -2.66 28.52 -4.78
C LEU A 44 -4.07 28.20 -5.30
N GLY A 45 -4.79 29.17 -5.85
CA GLY A 45 -6.19 29.01 -6.26
C GLY A 45 -6.39 28.10 -7.48
N TYR A 46 -5.45 27.18 -7.74
CA TYR A 46 -5.45 26.22 -8.83
C TYR A 46 -4.81 24.89 -8.41
N ALA A 47 -5.20 23.80 -9.06
CA ALA A 47 -4.61 22.47 -8.85
C ALA A 47 -3.32 22.29 -9.66
N ALA A 48 -3.28 22.81 -10.89
CA ALA A 48 -2.09 22.88 -11.72
C ALA A 48 -2.20 24.02 -12.73
N LYS A 49 -1.05 24.38 -13.34
CA LYS A 49 -0.99 25.19 -14.55
C LYS A 49 -0.26 24.42 -15.65
N VAL A 50 -0.75 24.51 -16.86
CA VAL A 50 -0.17 23.89 -18.05
C VAL A 50 0.06 25.00 -19.07
N ASP A 51 1.30 25.39 -19.29
CA ASP A 51 1.70 26.51 -20.16
C ASP A 51 0.95 27.85 -19.88
N GLY A 52 0.65 28.08 -18.60
CA GLY A 52 -0.10 29.23 -18.14
C GLY A 52 -1.60 29.02 -17.95
N ASP A 53 -2.20 28.05 -18.61
CA ASP A 53 -3.61 27.68 -18.42
C ASP A 53 -3.81 27.02 -17.07
N ARG A 54 -4.77 27.52 -16.29
CA ARG A 54 -5.07 27.02 -14.94
C ARG A 54 -6.07 25.87 -14.99
N ILE A 55 -5.76 24.83 -14.22
CA ILE A 55 -6.71 23.81 -13.82
C ILE A 55 -7.20 24.21 -12.43
N SER A 56 -8.49 24.50 -12.30
CA SER A 56 -9.07 24.94 -11.04
C SER A 56 -9.12 23.82 -10.01
N LEU A 57 -9.26 24.20 -8.73
CA LEU A 57 -9.49 23.23 -7.66
C LEU A 57 -10.81 22.47 -7.84
N GLU A 58 -11.82 23.13 -8.41
CA GLU A 58 -13.12 22.55 -8.69
C GLU A 58 -13.03 21.47 -9.79
N GLU A 59 -12.38 21.76 -10.94
CA GLU A 59 -12.11 20.77 -11.99
C GLU A 59 -11.38 19.54 -11.41
N TYR A 60 -10.41 19.78 -10.54
CA TYR A 60 -9.67 18.70 -9.88
C TYR A 60 -10.56 17.85 -8.97
N GLN A 61 -11.35 18.47 -8.09
CA GLN A 61 -12.27 17.78 -7.20
C GLN A 61 -13.27 16.90 -7.99
N ASN A 62 -13.83 17.47 -9.05
CA ASN A 62 -14.77 16.77 -9.90
C ASN A 62 -14.11 15.57 -10.63
N SER A 63 -12.89 15.75 -11.15
CA SER A 63 -12.12 14.66 -11.75
C SER A 63 -11.81 13.56 -10.73
N TYR A 64 -11.40 13.93 -9.52
CA TYR A 64 -11.13 12.98 -8.45
C TYR A 64 -12.38 12.17 -8.07
N GLN A 65 -13.53 12.81 -7.87
CA GLN A 65 -14.78 12.11 -7.57
C GLN A 65 -15.19 11.17 -8.71
N ARG A 66 -15.03 11.58 -9.96
CA ARG A 66 -15.30 10.74 -11.13
C ARG A 66 -14.45 9.47 -11.13
N ILE A 67 -13.16 9.63 -10.95
CA ILE A 67 -12.21 8.51 -10.92
C ILE A 67 -12.53 7.59 -9.73
N ARG A 68 -12.78 8.16 -8.56
CA ARG A 68 -13.18 7.42 -7.37
C ARG A 68 -14.43 6.57 -7.61
N ASN A 69 -15.48 7.16 -8.17
CA ASN A 69 -16.73 6.45 -8.49
C ASN A 69 -16.49 5.33 -9.52
N MET A 70 -15.68 5.57 -10.55
CA MET A 70 -15.29 4.56 -11.53
C MET A 70 -14.60 3.36 -10.85
N TYR A 71 -13.64 3.63 -9.98
CA TYR A 71 -12.95 2.56 -9.25
C TYR A 71 -13.87 1.82 -8.28
N GLN A 72 -14.79 2.52 -7.60
CA GLN A 72 -15.82 1.88 -6.77
C GLN A 72 -16.68 0.90 -7.57
N GLN A 73 -17.06 1.26 -8.78
CA GLN A 73 -17.82 0.36 -9.68
C GLN A 73 -16.98 -0.85 -10.11
N ILE A 74 -15.69 -0.65 -10.44
CA ILE A 74 -14.78 -1.74 -10.83
C ILE A 74 -14.59 -2.74 -9.69
N TYR A 75 -14.40 -2.25 -8.46
CA TYR A 75 -14.18 -3.10 -7.29
C TYR A 75 -15.48 -3.61 -6.65
N GLY A 76 -16.64 -3.09 -7.04
CA GLY A 76 -17.94 -3.48 -6.53
C GLY A 76 -18.19 -3.14 -5.05
N GLN A 77 -17.40 -2.24 -4.48
CA GLN A 77 -17.47 -1.81 -3.07
C GLN A 77 -17.01 -0.37 -2.88
N THR A 78 -17.36 0.21 -1.73
CA THR A 78 -16.85 1.52 -1.33
C THR A 78 -15.33 1.42 -1.05
N LEU A 79 -14.55 2.31 -1.67
CA LEU A 79 -13.12 2.38 -1.43
C LEU A 79 -12.82 2.97 -0.05
N SER A 80 -11.97 2.30 0.72
CA SER A 80 -11.45 2.89 1.96
C SER A 80 -10.40 3.98 1.64
N PRO A 81 -10.16 4.93 2.56
CA PRO A 81 -9.12 5.95 2.38
C PRO A 81 -7.74 5.35 2.09
N GLU A 82 -7.41 4.21 2.72
CA GLU A 82 -6.15 3.49 2.50
C GLU A 82 -6.06 2.93 1.09
N MET A 83 -7.15 2.35 0.56
CA MET A 83 -7.21 1.88 -0.83
C MET A 83 -7.08 3.04 -1.83
N GLU A 84 -7.75 4.16 -1.58
CA GLU A 84 -7.63 5.36 -2.43
C GLU A 84 -6.19 5.87 -2.48
N LYS A 85 -5.50 5.81 -1.32
CA LYS A 85 -4.10 6.17 -1.19
C LYS A 85 -3.18 5.21 -1.97
N VAL A 86 -3.34 3.89 -1.78
CA VAL A 86 -2.56 2.88 -2.51
C VAL A 86 -2.76 2.99 -4.03
N LEU A 87 -3.98 3.28 -4.48
CA LEU A 87 -4.33 3.48 -5.89
C LEU A 87 -3.88 4.85 -6.42
N GLY A 88 -3.48 5.78 -5.55
CA GLY A 88 -3.03 7.12 -5.93
C GLY A 88 -4.09 7.94 -6.66
N LEU A 89 -5.38 7.78 -6.33
CA LEU A 89 -6.50 8.35 -7.11
C LEU A 89 -6.41 9.86 -7.28
N LYS A 90 -5.92 10.57 -6.27
CA LYS A 90 -5.70 12.02 -6.32
C LYS A 90 -4.71 12.41 -7.40
N LYS A 91 -3.60 11.68 -7.48
CA LYS A 91 -2.58 11.87 -8.51
C LYS A 91 -3.12 11.53 -9.89
N VAL A 92 -3.81 10.41 -10.03
CA VAL A 92 -4.42 9.97 -11.30
C VAL A 92 -5.40 11.03 -11.82
N ALA A 93 -6.23 11.62 -10.95
CA ALA A 93 -7.16 12.68 -11.33
C ALA A 93 -6.46 13.93 -11.87
N LEU A 94 -5.42 14.38 -11.19
CA LEU A 94 -4.68 15.56 -11.61
C LEU A 94 -3.91 15.31 -12.93
N GLU A 95 -3.26 14.14 -13.04
CA GLU A 95 -2.54 13.75 -14.25
C GLU A 95 -3.47 13.65 -15.47
N SER A 96 -4.68 13.11 -15.29
CA SER A 96 -5.68 13.04 -16.34
C SER A 96 -6.06 14.44 -16.86
N LEU A 97 -6.29 15.39 -15.95
CA LEU A 97 -6.62 16.78 -16.33
C LEU A 97 -5.46 17.47 -17.05
N ILE A 98 -4.23 17.30 -16.55
CA ILE A 98 -3.03 17.83 -17.19
C ILE A 98 -2.90 17.30 -18.62
N ASN A 99 -3.02 15.97 -18.78
CA ASN A 99 -2.91 15.31 -20.08
C ASN A 99 -4.01 15.77 -21.04
N ASN A 100 -5.26 15.90 -20.56
CA ASN A 100 -6.35 16.41 -21.39
C ASN A 100 -6.11 17.86 -21.82
N ARG A 101 -5.59 18.73 -20.94
CA ARG A 101 -5.25 20.11 -21.28
C ARG A 101 -4.13 20.18 -22.35
N LEU A 102 -3.12 19.32 -22.23
CA LEU A 102 -2.04 19.21 -23.22
C LEU A 102 -2.58 18.75 -24.59
N VAL A 103 -3.40 17.70 -24.60
CA VAL A 103 -4.00 17.16 -25.82
C VAL A 103 -4.95 18.16 -26.47
N LEU A 104 -5.75 18.89 -25.68
CA LEU A 104 -6.65 19.92 -26.19
C LEU A 104 -5.89 21.07 -26.85
N LYS A 105 -4.80 21.52 -26.21
CA LYS A 105 -3.93 22.56 -26.77
C LYS A 105 -3.32 22.11 -28.11
N GLU A 106 -2.84 20.88 -28.15
CA GLU A 106 -2.29 20.32 -29.39
C GLU A 106 -3.36 20.13 -30.46
N ALA A 107 -4.57 19.68 -30.09
CA ALA A 107 -5.69 19.58 -31.01
C ALA A 107 -6.03 20.91 -31.68
N ARG A 108 -5.99 22.00 -30.93
CA ARG A 108 -6.15 23.37 -31.46
C ARG A 108 -5.01 23.75 -32.40
N SER A 109 -3.77 23.44 -32.03
CA SER A 109 -2.56 23.65 -32.85
C SER A 109 -2.61 22.87 -34.18
N MET A 110 -3.13 21.64 -34.15
CA MET A 110 -3.36 20.79 -35.33
C MET A 110 -4.51 21.31 -36.23
N GLY A 111 -5.23 22.35 -35.80
CA GLY A 111 -6.37 22.89 -36.55
C GLY A 111 -7.60 21.97 -36.55
N ILE A 112 -7.74 21.09 -35.57
CA ILE A 112 -8.87 20.17 -35.46
C ILE A 112 -10.14 20.97 -35.23
N LYS A 113 -11.11 20.81 -36.14
CA LYS A 113 -12.43 21.45 -36.06
C LYS A 113 -13.49 20.45 -35.61
N VAL A 114 -14.34 20.91 -34.71
CA VAL A 114 -15.56 20.23 -34.27
C VAL A 114 -16.72 21.16 -34.61
N THR A 115 -17.63 20.71 -35.43
CA THR A 115 -18.82 21.47 -35.84
C THR A 115 -19.91 21.38 -34.77
N ASP A 116 -20.87 22.30 -34.80
CA ASP A 116 -22.01 22.25 -33.87
C ASP A 116 -22.90 21.00 -34.14
N ASP A 117 -22.93 20.51 -35.39
CA ASP A 117 -23.56 19.23 -35.76
C ASP A 117 -22.83 18.02 -35.11
N ASP A 118 -21.50 18.02 -35.08
CA ASP A 118 -20.74 16.99 -34.35
C ASP A 118 -21.10 16.98 -32.87
N VAL A 119 -21.22 18.17 -32.26
CA VAL A 119 -21.61 18.31 -30.85
C VAL A 119 -23.03 17.82 -30.63
N ALA A 120 -23.99 18.27 -31.47
CA ALA A 120 -25.38 17.83 -31.37
C ALA A 120 -25.50 16.30 -31.46
N LYS A 121 -24.89 15.68 -32.47
CA LYS A 121 -24.88 14.21 -32.65
C LYS A 121 -24.28 13.49 -31.44
N SER A 122 -23.22 14.03 -30.87
CA SER A 122 -22.57 13.42 -29.71
C SER A 122 -23.47 13.50 -28.46
N ILE A 123 -24.21 14.60 -28.29
CA ILE A 123 -25.17 14.78 -27.19
C ILE A 123 -26.39 13.87 -27.37
N GLU A 124 -26.91 13.78 -28.57
CA GLU A 124 -28.05 12.90 -28.92
C GLU A 124 -27.70 11.41 -28.67
N ALA A 125 -26.44 11.03 -28.86
CA ALA A 125 -25.98 9.66 -28.61
C ALA A 125 -25.84 9.32 -27.12
N ILE A 126 -25.94 10.28 -26.20
CA ILE A 126 -25.82 10.03 -24.76
C ILE A 126 -27.09 9.36 -24.23
N PRO A 127 -27.02 8.09 -23.74
CA PRO A 127 -28.20 7.33 -23.34
C PRO A 127 -29.05 8.00 -22.25
N SER A 128 -28.42 8.80 -21.39
CA SER A 128 -29.14 9.51 -20.29
C SER A 128 -30.05 10.62 -20.78
N PHE A 129 -29.85 11.09 -22.00
CA PHE A 129 -30.71 12.08 -22.64
C PHE A 129 -31.71 11.44 -23.59
N GLN A 130 -31.81 10.10 -23.56
CA GLN A 130 -32.70 9.36 -24.43
C GLN A 130 -33.90 8.81 -23.67
N LYS A 131 -35.05 8.89 -24.28
CA LYS A 131 -36.28 8.20 -23.92
C LYS A 131 -36.65 7.26 -25.05
N ASP A 132 -36.87 5.99 -24.75
CA ASP A 132 -37.19 4.96 -25.75
C ASP A 132 -36.17 4.89 -26.91
N GLY A 133 -34.87 5.12 -26.59
CA GLY A 133 -33.76 5.04 -27.55
C GLY A 133 -33.64 6.28 -28.46
N ARG A 134 -34.40 7.35 -28.21
CA ARG A 134 -34.34 8.61 -28.96
C ARG A 134 -34.01 9.77 -28.01
N PHE A 135 -33.28 10.75 -28.51
CA PHE A 135 -32.97 11.96 -27.77
C PHE A 135 -34.26 12.69 -27.33
N ASP A 136 -34.35 13.05 -26.05
CA ASP A 136 -35.44 13.81 -25.45
C ASP A 136 -34.94 15.16 -24.94
N PHE A 137 -35.29 16.22 -25.63
CA PHE A 137 -34.85 17.58 -25.32
C PHE A 137 -35.31 18.06 -23.93
N ASN A 138 -36.52 17.65 -23.49
CA ASN A 138 -37.00 18.03 -22.18
C ASN A 138 -36.20 17.32 -21.06
N LEU A 139 -35.90 16.04 -21.25
CA LEU A 139 -35.06 15.28 -20.34
C LEU A 139 -33.63 15.86 -20.27
N TYR A 140 -33.06 16.23 -21.43
CA TYR A 140 -31.77 16.94 -21.50
C TYR A 140 -31.82 18.23 -20.68
N GLN A 141 -32.78 19.12 -20.92
CA GLN A 141 -32.91 20.38 -20.18
C GLN A 141 -33.12 20.15 -18.66
N GLN A 142 -33.96 19.19 -18.30
CA GLN A 142 -34.26 18.86 -16.91
C GLN A 142 -32.99 18.39 -16.17
N LEU A 143 -32.23 17.50 -16.77
CA LEU A 143 -30.98 16.98 -16.20
C LEU A 143 -29.93 18.07 -16.06
N LEU A 144 -29.72 18.91 -17.07
CA LEU A 144 -28.82 20.04 -16.99
C LEU A 144 -29.22 21.04 -15.89
N LYS A 145 -30.51 21.39 -15.81
CA LYS A 145 -31.04 22.28 -14.76
C LYS A 145 -30.86 21.68 -13.36
N GLY A 146 -31.13 20.39 -13.20
CA GLY A 146 -30.92 19.67 -11.94
C GLY A 146 -29.46 19.69 -11.50
N SER A 147 -28.56 19.71 -12.44
CA SER A 147 -27.10 19.76 -12.23
C SER A 147 -26.51 21.17 -12.24
N ARG A 148 -27.36 22.20 -12.39
CA ARG A 148 -26.98 23.63 -12.43
C ARG A 148 -26.00 24.00 -13.54
N ILE A 149 -26.08 23.33 -14.69
CA ILE A 149 -25.25 23.61 -15.87
C ILE A 149 -26.11 24.25 -16.95
N THR A 150 -25.54 25.23 -17.65
CA THR A 150 -26.21 25.77 -18.81
C THR A 150 -25.96 24.89 -20.04
N PRO A 151 -26.92 24.78 -20.98
CA PRO A 151 -26.69 24.09 -22.24
C PRO A 151 -25.42 24.56 -22.95
N LYS A 152 -25.20 25.86 -22.99
CA LYS A 152 -24.01 26.48 -23.61
C LYS A 152 -22.68 25.95 -23.02
N ASP A 153 -22.63 25.85 -21.70
CA ASP A 153 -21.41 25.39 -21.02
C ASP A 153 -21.21 23.88 -21.25
N PHE A 154 -22.30 23.12 -21.23
CA PHE A 154 -22.26 21.69 -21.52
C PHE A 154 -21.79 21.41 -22.96
N GLU A 155 -22.36 22.10 -23.93
CA GLU A 155 -21.99 21.99 -25.34
C GLU A 155 -20.52 22.41 -25.58
N ALA A 156 -20.05 23.47 -24.91
CA ALA A 156 -18.65 23.87 -24.96
C ALA A 156 -17.70 22.80 -24.42
N GLY A 157 -18.03 22.17 -23.28
CA GLY A 157 -17.27 21.07 -22.73
C GLY A 157 -17.29 19.83 -23.64
N GLN A 158 -18.44 19.53 -24.25
CA GLN A 158 -18.56 18.42 -25.20
C GLN A 158 -17.72 18.68 -26.46
N LYS A 159 -17.66 19.93 -26.93
CA LYS A 159 -16.81 20.33 -28.04
C LYS A 159 -15.32 20.10 -27.77
N GLU A 160 -14.85 20.46 -26.57
CA GLU A 160 -13.46 20.22 -26.15
C GLU A 160 -13.16 18.71 -26.05
N GLU A 161 -14.05 17.92 -25.48
CA GLU A 161 -13.89 16.46 -25.40
C GLU A 161 -13.82 15.83 -26.80
N LEU A 162 -14.69 16.23 -27.72
CA LEU A 162 -14.64 15.78 -29.12
C LEU A 162 -13.33 16.17 -29.82
N MET A 163 -12.80 17.36 -29.53
CA MET A 163 -11.48 17.76 -30.05
C MET A 163 -10.36 16.84 -29.54
N ILE A 164 -10.38 16.52 -28.24
CA ILE A 164 -9.43 15.58 -27.62
C ILE A 164 -9.54 14.19 -28.26
N GLN A 165 -10.77 13.69 -28.42
CA GLN A 165 -11.02 12.39 -29.02
C GLN A 165 -10.56 12.33 -30.49
N LYS A 166 -10.88 13.36 -31.31
CA LYS A 166 -10.41 13.47 -32.70
C LYS A 166 -8.89 13.53 -32.78
N ALA A 167 -8.23 14.26 -31.87
CA ALA A 167 -6.77 14.33 -31.83
C ALA A 167 -6.15 12.96 -31.53
N ARG A 168 -6.65 12.26 -30.53
CA ARG A 168 -6.22 10.91 -30.20
C ARG A 168 -6.48 9.93 -31.34
N GLN A 169 -7.63 10.05 -32.01
CA GLN A 169 -7.98 9.18 -33.15
C GLN A 169 -7.02 9.39 -34.31
N ILE A 170 -6.64 10.63 -34.66
CA ILE A 170 -5.64 10.93 -35.69
C ILE A 170 -4.29 10.26 -35.39
N ILE A 171 -3.90 10.19 -34.11
CA ILE A 171 -2.67 9.47 -33.72
C ILE A 171 -2.87 7.97 -33.87
N LYS A 172 -4.02 7.41 -33.46
CA LYS A 172 -4.36 5.99 -33.60
C LYS A 172 -4.41 5.54 -35.06
N ASP A 173 -4.97 6.35 -35.95
CA ASP A 173 -5.13 6.05 -37.37
C ASP A 173 -3.80 5.94 -38.13
N LYS A 174 -2.74 6.57 -37.61
CA LYS A 174 -1.38 6.45 -38.16
C LYS A 174 -0.67 5.17 -37.78
N VAL A 175 -1.23 4.41 -36.84
CA VAL A 175 -0.61 3.19 -36.32
C VAL A 175 -0.97 2.01 -37.20
N THR A 176 0.04 1.32 -37.64
CA THR A 176 -0.10 0.04 -38.36
C THR A 176 0.70 -1.04 -37.65
N VAL A 177 0.33 -2.28 -37.88
CA VAL A 177 1.08 -3.45 -37.44
C VAL A 177 1.70 -4.09 -38.67
N SER A 178 3.04 -4.16 -38.71
CA SER A 178 3.75 -4.79 -39.84
C SER A 178 3.64 -6.32 -39.80
N ASP A 179 3.94 -6.96 -40.90
CA ASP A 179 4.01 -8.43 -40.97
C ASP A 179 5.08 -8.99 -40.05
N ASP A 180 6.20 -8.28 -39.90
CA ASP A 180 7.29 -8.69 -39.00
C ASP A 180 6.90 -8.63 -37.54
N GLU A 181 6.15 -7.62 -37.14
CA GLU A 181 5.61 -7.52 -35.78
C GLU A 181 4.59 -8.62 -35.49
N ALA A 182 3.72 -8.89 -36.46
CA ALA A 182 2.76 -9.98 -36.34
C ALA A 182 3.48 -11.35 -36.27
N LEU A 183 4.54 -11.53 -37.06
CA LEU A 183 5.36 -12.74 -37.04
C LEU A 183 6.12 -12.88 -35.73
N ALA A 184 6.67 -11.81 -35.20
CA ALA A 184 7.35 -11.82 -33.91
C ALA A 184 6.40 -12.21 -32.74
N GLN A 185 5.17 -11.72 -32.79
CA GLN A 185 4.13 -12.10 -31.80
C GLN A 185 3.71 -13.57 -31.98
N TYR A 186 3.52 -14.02 -33.22
CA TYR A 186 3.21 -15.41 -33.51
C TYR A 186 4.30 -16.36 -33.01
N ARG A 187 5.56 -16.04 -33.28
CA ARG A 187 6.72 -16.81 -32.80
C ARG A 187 6.79 -16.82 -31.29
N LYS A 188 6.57 -15.66 -30.65
CA LYS A 188 6.52 -15.56 -29.18
C LYS A 188 5.47 -16.49 -28.59
N GLU A 189 4.29 -16.60 -29.20
CA GLU A 189 3.17 -17.40 -28.67
C GLU A 189 3.29 -18.90 -29.02
N ASN A 190 3.99 -19.27 -30.10
CA ASN A 190 3.94 -20.63 -30.66
C ASN A 190 5.30 -21.33 -30.77
N ASP A 191 6.42 -20.59 -30.77
CA ASP A 191 7.75 -21.22 -30.74
C ASP A 191 7.96 -21.96 -29.43
N LYS A 192 8.76 -23.02 -29.51
CA LYS A 192 9.28 -23.71 -28.31
C LYS A 192 10.78 -23.50 -28.22
N ILE A 193 11.26 -23.33 -27.01
CA ILE A 193 12.70 -23.15 -26.75
C ILE A 193 13.18 -24.18 -25.72
N ASP A 194 14.46 -24.54 -25.79
CA ASP A 194 15.17 -25.31 -24.79
C ASP A 194 16.35 -24.46 -24.29
N LEU A 195 16.47 -24.31 -22.98
CA LEU A 195 17.57 -23.58 -22.35
C LEU A 195 18.56 -24.56 -21.74
N GLU A 196 19.81 -24.21 -21.80
CA GLU A 196 20.81 -24.74 -20.88
C GLU A 196 21.13 -23.67 -19.84
N TYR A 197 21.38 -24.12 -18.61
CA TYR A 197 21.58 -23.23 -17.50
C TYR A 197 22.53 -23.79 -16.44
N VAL A 198 23.12 -22.86 -15.68
CA VAL A 198 23.81 -23.13 -14.42
C VAL A 198 23.12 -22.31 -13.34
N ALA A 199 22.97 -22.89 -12.16
CA ALA A 199 22.35 -22.24 -11.02
C ALA A 199 23.25 -22.27 -9.79
N TYR A 200 23.27 -21.18 -9.05
CA TYR A 200 23.96 -21.05 -7.77
C TYR A 200 23.03 -20.52 -6.71
N SER A 201 22.95 -21.21 -5.59
CA SER A 201 22.29 -20.71 -4.38
C SER A 201 23.33 -20.35 -3.32
N PRO A 202 23.00 -19.51 -2.34
CA PRO A 202 23.89 -19.27 -1.20
C PRO A 202 24.28 -20.56 -0.48
N SER A 203 23.37 -21.52 -0.36
CA SER A 203 23.62 -22.83 0.26
C SER A 203 24.64 -23.68 -0.50
N ASP A 204 24.71 -23.53 -1.83
CA ASP A 204 25.67 -24.29 -2.66
C ASP A 204 27.12 -23.81 -2.44
N VAL A 205 27.32 -22.55 -2.03
CA VAL A 205 28.62 -21.89 -1.98
C VAL A 205 29.04 -21.46 -0.57
N ILE A 206 28.17 -21.56 0.44
CA ILE A 206 28.49 -21.11 1.82
C ILE A 206 29.68 -21.81 2.42
N GLY A 207 29.93 -23.07 2.04
CA GLY A 207 31.11 -23.84 2.47
C GLY A 207 32.46 -23.30 1.95
N GLU A 208 32.43 -22.52 0.87
CA GLU A 208 33.59 -21.88 0.28
C GLU A 208 33.93 -20.54 0.95
N VAL A 209 33.00 -19.96 1.71
CA VAL A 209 33.15 -18.67 2.35
C VAL A 209 34.10 -18.79 3.54
N LYS A 210 35.25 -18.13 3.43
CA LYS A 210 36.20 -17.93 4.52
C LYS A 210 36.16 -16.46 4.93
N LEU A 211 36.05 -16.21 6.22
CA LEU A 211 36.02 -14.87 6.80
C LEU A 211 37.22 -14.66 7.71
N THR A 212 37.84 -13.52 7.55
CA THR A 212 38.88 -13.05 8.47
C THR A 212 38.23 -12.30 9.64
N GLU A 213 38.97 -12.15 10.74
CA GLU A 213 38.47 -11.39 11.91
C GLU A 213 38.20 -9.91 11.57
N ALA A 214 38.98 -9.33 10.65
CA ALA A 214 38.73 -7.98 10.13
C ALA A 214 37.37 -7.87 9.41
N GLU A 215 37.05 -8.87 8.58
CA GLU A 215 35.74 -8.91 7.89
C GLU A 215 34.56 -9.11 8.87
N LEU A 216 34.76 -9.88 9.95
CA LEU A 216 33.74 -10.03 10.99
C LEU A 216 33.51 -8.73 11.75
N ASN A 217 34.57 -8.00 12.08
CA ASN A 217 34.47 -6.68 12.71
C ASN A 217 33.78 -5.67 11.80
N ASP A 218 34.13 -5.61 10.52
CA ASP A 218 33.49 -4.75 9.53
C ASP A 218 32.00 -5.08 9.37
N TYR A 219 31.67 -6.38 9.30
CA TYR A 219 30.27 -6.82 9.24
C TYR A 219 29.49 -6.41 10.47
N LEU A 220 30.06 -6.61 11.67
CA LEU A 220 29.44 -6.19 12.93
C LEU A 220 29.21 -4.68 12.98
N GLN A 221 30.19 -3.89 12.55
CA GLN A 221 30.06 -2.43 12.51
C GLN A 221 28.97 -1.94 11.57
N LYS A 222 28.85 -2.58 10.39
CA LYS A 222 27.83 -2.23 9.39
C LYS A 222 26.41 -2.70 9.76
N ASN A 223 26.31 -3.70 10.65
CA ASN A 223 25.04 -4.34 10.99
C ASN A 223 24.75 -4.30 12.50
N GLN A 224 25.20 -3.26 13.19
CA GLN A 224 25.09 -3.14 14.66
C GLN A 224 23.67 -3.40 15.19
N ASP A 225 22.65 -2.90 14.51
CA ASP A 225 21.25 -3.04 14.94
C ASP A 225 20.78 -4.51 14.98
N ALA A 226 21.36 -5.37 14.15
CA ALA A 226 21.05 -6.81 14.14
C ALA A 226 21.64 -7.58 15.34
N PHE A 227 22.63 -6.98 16.02
CA PHE A 227 23.34 -7.59 17.15
C PHE A 227 23.17 -6.84 18.46
N LYS A 228 22.41 -5.76 18.45
CA LYS A 228 22.16 -4.94 19.61
C LYS A 228 21.35 -5.71 20.66
N THR A 229 21.90 -5.84 21.85
CA THR A 229 21.14 -6.41 22.97
C THR A 229 20.02 -5.45 23.36
N PRO A 230 18.85 -5.96 23.73
CA PRO A 230 17.79 -5.10 24.24
C PRO A 230 18.21 -4.43 25.56
N GLU A 231 17.63 -3.29 25.81
CA GLU A 231 17.78 -2.64 27.11
C GLU A 231 17.30 -3.58 28.22
N LYS A 232 18.05 -3.59 29.34
CA LYS A 232 17.69 -4.38 30.52
C LYS A 232 17.44 -3.45 31.72
N LEU A 233 16.42 -3.79 32.48
CA LEU A 233 16.00 -3.09 33.69
C LEU A 233 15.94 -4.06 34.86
N SER A 234 16.25 -3.54 36.06
CA SER A 234 15.83 -4.12 37.33
C SER A 234 15.03 -3.07 38.07
N VAL A 235 13.86 -3.45 38.58
CA VAL A 235 12.96 -2.54 39.27
C VAL A 235 12.66 -3.05 40.70
N SER A 236 12.64 -2.13 41.65
CA SER A 236 12.03 -2.33 42.95
C SER A 236 10.64 -1.72 42.90
N TYR A 237 9.65 -2.39 43.46
CA TYR A 237 8.26 -1.90 43.41
C TYR A 237 7.46 -2.33 44.63
N ILE A 238 6.37 -1.59 44.91
CA ILE A 238 5.32 -1.99 45.83
C ILE A 238 3.99 -2.02 45.08
N VAL A 239 3.08 -2.87 45.52
CA VAL A 239 1.72 -3.00 44.94
C VAL A 239 0.72 -2.73 46.03
N LEU A 240 -0.16 -1.77 45.81
CA LEU A 240 -1.32 -1.51 46.64
C LEU A 240 -2.51 -2.25 46.01
N ASP A 241 -3.11 -3.13 46.81
CA ASP A 241 -4.32 -3.84 46.39
C ASP A 241 -5.57 -3.03 46.80
N PRO A 242 -6.35 -2.52 45.85
CA PRO A 242 -7.57 -1.76 46.17
C PRO A 242 -8.59 -2.56 46.98
N SER A 243 -8.59 -3.89 46.89
CA SER A 243 -9.52 -4.73 47.62
C SER A 243 -9.36 -4.61 49.17
N THR A 244 -8.16 -4.28 49.63
CA THR A 244 -7.88 -4.08 51.07
C THR A 244 -8.63 -2.89 51.64
N LEU A 245 -8.92 -1.86 50.86
CA LEU A 245 -9.72 -0.71 51.26
C LEU A 245 -11.21 -0.92 51.04
N ALA A 246 -11.60 -1.76 50.10
CA ALA A 246 -13.00 -1.92 49.73
C ALA A 246 -13.91 -2.29 50.92
N GLY A 247 -13.44 -3.17 51.83
CA GLY A 247 -14.21 -3.58 53.01
C GLY A 247 -14.42 -2.49 54.07
N GLN A 248 -13.69 -1.40 53.97
CA GLN A 248 -13.72 -0.31 54.97
C GLN A 248 -14.42 0.97 54.47
N LEU A 249 -14.76 0.99 53.16
CA LEU A 249 -15.33 2.18 52.56
C LEU A 249 -16.85 2.24 52.71
N PRO A 250 -17.40 3.31 53.26
CA PRO A 250 -18.84 3.54 53.24
C PRO A 250 -19.28 3.82 51.80
N LEU A 251 -20.41 3.24 51.41
CA LEU A 251 -21.05 3.49 50.13
C LEU A 251 -22.54 3.70 50.35
N SER A 252 -23.03 4.90 50.09
CA SER A 252 -24.44 5.27 50.26
C SER A 252 -25.31 4.71 49.10
N GLU A 253 -26.61 4.58 49.34
CA GLU A 253 -27.56 4.18 48.29
C GLU A 253 -27.55 5.16 47.11
N ASP A 254 -27.41 6.45 47.39
CA ASP A 254 -27.35 7.48 46.33
C ASP A 254 -26.11 7.33 45.46
N GLU A 255 -24.96 6.95 46.02
CA GLU A 255 -23.75 6.66 45.28
C GLU A 255 -23.94 5.42 44.40
N ILE A 256 -24.60 4.36 44.89
CA ILE A 256 -24.88 3.13 44.14
C ILE A 256 -25.82 3.45 42.98
N GLN A 257 -26.88 4.20 43.23
CA GLN A 257 -27.85 4.58 42.21
C GLN A 257 -27.22 5.50 41.13
N THR A 258 -26.39 6.45 41.56
CA THR A 258 -25.63 7.32 40.66
C THR A 258 -24.66 6.50 39.77
N PHE A 259 -23.98 5.52 40.36
CA PHE A 259 -23.11 4.61 39.63
C PHE A 259 -23.88 3.80 38.58
N TYR A 260 -25.06 3.28 38.94
CA TYR A 260 -25.92 2.57 38.02
C TYR A 260 -26.32 3.46 36.81
N GLN A 261 -26.78 4.67 37.08
CA GLN A 261 -27.19 5.60 36.03
C GLN A 261 -26.05 6.00 35.11
N LYS A 262 -24.85 6.26 35.63
CA LYS A 262 -23.66 6.61 34.83
C LYS A 262 -23.12 5.47 34.00
N ASN A 263 -23.44 4.23 34.36
CA ASN A 263 -22.96 3.02 33.67
C ASN A 263 -24.12 2.14 33.17
N ILE A 264 -25.23 2.76 32.82
CA ILE A 264 -26.49 2.07 32.50
C ILE A 264 -26.32 1.03 31.37
N ASP A 265 -25.46 1.34 30.38
CA ASP A 265 -25.17 0.48 29.24
C ASP A 265 -24.48 -0.84 29.62
N ARG A 266 -23.89 -0.94 30.83
CA ARG A 266 -23.26 -2.17 31.34
C ARG A 266 -24.26 -3.16 31.92
N TRP A 267 -25.48 -2.72 32.21
CA TRP A 267 -26.53 -3.51 32.87
C TRP A 267 -27.58 -4.00 31.87
N GLN A 268 -27.11 -4.58 30.76
CA GLN A 268 -28.00 -5.11 29.72
C GLN A 268 -28.31 -6.59 29.96
N GLY A 269 -29.59 -6.94 29.83
CA GLY A 269 -30.11 -8.31 29.78
C GLY A 269 -30.64 -8.66 28.39
N LYS A 270 -31.29 -9.83 28.25
CA LYS A 270 -31.86 -10.27 26.98
C LYS A 270 -32.97 -9.34 26.44
N ASP A 271 -33.71 -8.71 27.34
CA ASP A 271 -34.89 -7.90 27.04
C ASP A 271 -34.65 -6.39 27.21
N GLY A 272 -33.39 -5.94 27.29
CA GLY A 272 -33.03 -4.56 27.47
C GLY A 272 -32.25 -4.28 28.78
N ILE A 273 -32.31 -3.02 29.27
CA ILE A 273 -31.62 -2.60 30.47
C ILE A 273 -32.29 -3.21 31.70
N LEU A 274 -31.50 -3.94 32.51
CA LEU A 274 -31.98 -4.57 33.74
C LEU A 274 -32.31 -3.50 34.79
N PRO A 275 -33.49 -3.58 35.43
CA PRO A 275 -33.87 -2.63 36.49
C PRO A 275 -32.87 -2.62 37.66
N PHE A 276 -32.64 -1.44 38.22
CA PHE A 276 -31.69 -1.27 39.37
C PHE A 276 -31.85 -2.29 40.48
N LYS A 277 -33.11 -2.61 40.86
CA LYS A 277 -33.42 -3.58 41.91
C LYS A 277 -32.85 -4.98 41.65
N GLU A 278 -32.81 -5.41 40.41
CA GLU A 278 -32.31 -6.73 40.01
C GLU A 278 -30.79 -6.83 40.02
N VAL A 279 -30.10 -5.71 39.73
CA VAL A 279 -28.65 -5.67 39.62
C VAL A 279 -27.96 -4.94 40.79
N ARG A 280 -28.71 -4.48 41.77
CA ARG A 280 -28.24 -3.62 42.87
C ARG A 280 -26.99 -4.14 43.53
N ASP A 281 -26.92 -5.42 43.89
CA ASP A 281 -25.77 -5.98 44.59
C ASP A 281 -24.52 -6.04 43.69
N LYS A 282 -24.71 -6.30 42.40
CA LYS A 282 -23.64 -6.25 41.38
C LYS A 282 -23.16 -4.80 41.19
N VAL A 283 -24.10 -3.87 41.07
CA VAL A 283 -23.81 -2.42 40.98
C VAL A 283 -23.02 -1.95 42.19
N ARG A 284 -23.46 -2.36 43.39
CA ARG A 284 -22.76 -2.02 44.65
C ARG A 284 -21.34 -2.55 44.68
N ALA A 285 -21.13 -3.80 44.27
CA ALA A 285 -19.81 -4.43 44.20
C ALA A 285 -18.87 -3.68 43.23
N GLU A 286 -19.37 -3.34 42.04
CA GLU A 286 -18.59 -2.61 41.03
C GLU A 286 -18.32 -1.15 41.46
N ALA A 287 -19.32 -0.46 42.04
CA ALA A 287 -19.16 0.88 42.58
C ALA A 287 -18.13 0.93 43.70
N LEU A 288 -18.19 -0.07 44.62
CA LEU A 288 -17.23 -0.19 45.69
C LEU A 288 -15.81 -0.46 45.18
N LYS A 289 -15.67 -1.34 44.20
CA LYS A 289 -14.40 -1.64 43.52
C LYS A 289 -13.81 -0.38 42.88
N GLN A 290 -14.61 0.39 42.16
CA GLN A 290 -14.16 1.65 41.55
C GLN A 290 -13.78 2.70 42.58
N LYS A 291 -14.59 2.85 43.63
CA LYS A 291 -14.30 3.78 44.73
C LYS A 291 -13.00 3.40 45.44
N ALA A 292 -12.79 2.12 45.71
CA ALA A 292 -11.57 1.61 46.33
C ALA A 292 -10.34 1.82 45.42
N ALA A 293 -10.44 1.54 44.15
CA ALA A 293 -9.36 1.78 43.19
C ALA A 293 -8.97 3.26 43.15
N LYS A 294 -9.97 4.17 43.07
CA LYS A 294 -9.73 5.61 43.07
C LYS A 294 -9.04 6.07 44.35
N GLN A 295 -9.54 5.68 45.50
CA GLN A 295 -8.95 6.10 46.79
C GLN A 295 -7.56 5.50 47.02
N THR A 296 -7.34 4.25 46.57
CA THR A 296 -6.01 3.63 46.63
C THR A 296 -5.03 4.35 45.72
N PHE A 297 -5.49 4.77 44.52
CA PHE A 297 -4.66 5.56 43.63
C PHE A 297 -4.31 6.94 44.20
N GLU A 298 -5.28 7.63 44.78
CA GLU A 298 -5.08 8.92 45.46
C GLU A 298 -4.10 8.79 46.62
N LEU A 299 -4.24 7.74 47.46
CA LEU A 299 -3.32 7.44 48.57
C LEU A 299 -1.89 7.17 48.03
N ALA A 300 -1.77 6.38 47.01
CA ALA A 300 -0.47 6.07 46.37
C ALA A 300 0.18 7.34 45.79
N ALA A 301 -0.61 8.16 45.09
CA ALA A 301 -0.15 9.42 44.50
C ALA A 301 0.30 10.43 45.55
N ASP A 302 -0.50 10.62 46.60
CA ASP A 302 -0.19 11.56 47.70
C ASP A 302 1.07 11.11 48.46
N THR A 303 1.16 9.80 48.77
CA THR A 303 2.34 9.25 49.47
C THR A 303 3.59 9.35 48.60
N LEU A 304 3.51 9.04 47.31
CA LEU A 304 4.61 9.22 46.38
C LEU A 304 5.05 10.68 46.28
N TYR A 305 4.09 11.60 46.10
CA TYR A 305 4.39 13.04 45.97
C TYR A 305 5.12 13.60 47.21
N LYS A 306 4.69 13.23 48.43
CA LYS A 306 5.32 13.65 49.68
C LYS A 306 6.75 13.13 49.82
N ASN A 307 7.06 11.98 49.24
CA ASN A 307 8.34 11.29 49.39
C ASN A 307 9.20 11.28 48.14
N ILE A 308 8.77 11.85 47.02
CA ILE A 308 9.47 11.77 45.73
C ILE A 308 10.90 12.31 45.78
N LYS A 309 11.11 13.38 46.59
CA LYS A 309 12.43 13.99 46.75
C LYS A 309 13.41 13.11 47.55
N SER A 310 12.91 12.21 48.40
CA SER A 310 13.77 11.29 49.16
C SER A 310 14.39 10.21 48.27
N GLY A 311 13.70 9.85 47.18
CA GLY A 311 14.09 8.74 46.29
C GLY A 311 14.06 7.38 47.01
N ASP A 312 13.44 7.28 48.18
CA ASP A 312 13.45 6.04 49.00
C ASP A 312 12.10 5.32 48.95
N LEU A 313 12.05 4.22 48.19
CA LEU A 313 10.87 3.37 48.10
C LEU A 313 10.55 2.64 49.40
N ASN A 314 11.57 2.35 50.25
CA ASN A 314 11.35 1.68 51.53
C ASN A 314 10.60 2.59 52.51
N LEU A 315 10.85 3.91 52.49
CA LEU A 315 10.12 4.88 53.28
C LEU A 315 8.63 4.88 52.91
N ILE A 316 8.33 4.88 51.61
CA ILE A 316 6.96 4.79 51.08
C ILE A 316 6.32 3.46 51.48
N ALA A 317 7.02 2.36 51.32
CA ALA A 317 6.56 1.03 51.69
C ALA A 317 6.23 0.94 53.19
N GLY A 318 7.08 1.52 54.06
CA GLY A 318 6.87 1.57 55.50
C GLY A 318 5.62 2.36 55.88
N GLN A 319 5.40 3.54 55.28
CA GLN A 319 4.21 4.36 55.50
C GLN A 319 2.91 3.64 55.07
N LEU A 320 2.97 2.87 53.96
CA LEU A 320 1.83 2.12 53.44
C LEU A 320 1.72 0.70 54.05
N LYS A 321 2.63 0.30 54.93
CA LYS A 321 2.73 -1.04 55.56
C LYS A 321 2.83 -2.17 54.48
N LEU A 322 3.55 -1.90 53.39
CA LEU A 322 3.79 -2.83 52.32
C LEU A 322 5.25 -3.30 52.30
N LYS A 323 5.49 -4.40 51.56
CA LYS A 323 6.86 -4.91 51.34
C LYS A 323 7.33 -4.50 49.98
N VAL A 324 8.58 -4.04 49.89
CA VAL A 324 9.25 -3.82 48.61
C VAL A 324 9.55 -5.16 47.97
N GLN A 325 9.19 -5.29 46.72
CA GLN A 325 9.53 -6.42 45.84
C GLN A 325 10.60 -5.99 44.84
N GLU A 326 11.45 -6.89 44.44
CA GLU A 326 12.52 -6.61 43.46
C GLU A 326 12.51 -7.61 42.33
N THR A 327 12.87 -7.15 41.15
CA THR A 327 13.08 -8.03 39.98
C THR A 327 14.57 -8.30 39.79
N PRO A 328 14.94 -9.46 39.22
CA PRO A 328 16.25 -9.58 38.62
C PRO A 328 16.41 -8.60 37.44
N LEU A 329 17.61 -8.45 36.91
CA LEU A 329 17.84 -7.70 35.68
C LEU A 329 17.20 -8.45 34.50
N PHE A 330 16.23 -7.86 33.83
CA PHE A 330 15.48 -8.47 32.74
C PHE A 330 15.49 -7.62 31.47
N ALA A 331 15.40 -8.25 30.32
CA ALA A 331 15.21 -7.54 29.06
C ALA A 331 13.76 -7.03 28.95
N VAL A 332 13.58 -5.82 28.44
CA VAL A 332 12.27 -5.15 28.36
C VAL A 332 11.21 -5.97 27.62
N ASN A 333 11.65 -6.73 26.61
CA ASN A 333 10.78 -7.63 25.82
C ASN A 333 10.57 -9.02 26.46
N ALA A 334 11.20 -9.29 27.61
CA ALA A 334 11.07 -10.55 28.36
C ALA A 334 11.00 -10.27 29.87
N PRO A 335 9.92 -9.65 30.35
CA PRO A 335 9.74 -9.34 31.76
C PRO A 335 9.60 -10.61 32.60
N PRO A 336 10.03 -10.55 33.89
CA PRO A 336 9.87 -11.67 34.81
C PRO A 336 8.38 -11.98 35.10
N ALA A 337 8.09 -13.19 35.57
CA ALA A 337 6.70 -13.62 35.85
C ALA A 337 5.93 -12.67 36.78
N ALA A 338 6.61 -12.03 37.72
CA ALA A 338 6.00 -11.04 38.66
C ALA A 338 5.42 -9.83 37.91
N LEU A 339 6.03 -9.41 36.80
CA LEU A 339 5.59 -8.29 35.97
C LEU A 339 5.00 -8.73 34.61
N ALA A 340 4.78 -10.02 34.42
CA ALA A 340 4.13 -10.54 33.22
C ALA A 340 2.70 -10.02 33.11
N GLY A 341 2.37 -9.42 31.96
CA GLY A 341 1.07 -8.79 31.72
C GLY A 341 0.97 -7.32 32.21
N GLU A 342 1.96 -6.82 32.93
CA GLU A 342 1.96 -5.46 33.48
C GLU A 342 2.69 -4.46 32.54
N ALA A 343 2.22 -4.36 31.31
CA ALA A 343 2.84 -3.50 30.28
C ALA A 343 2.94 -2.03 30.70
N GLY A 344 1.96 -1.53 31.47
CA GLY A 344 1.98 -0.17 32.01
C GLY A 344 3.14 0.08 32.98
N VAL A 345 3.47 -0.91 33.82
CA VAL A 345 4.59 -0.83 34.77
C VAL A 345 5.92 -0.84 34.02
N ILE A 346 6.06 -1.69 33.00
CA ILE A 346 7.27 -1.75 32.17
C ILE A 346 7.46 -0.42 31.43
N LYS A 347 6.39 0.12 30.85
CA LYS A 347 6.42 1.43 30.18
C LYS A 347 6.86 2.54 31.15
N ALA A 348 6.25 2.61 32.32
CA ALA A 348 6.62 3.60 33.34
C ALA A 348 8.09 3.46 33.77
N ALA A 349 8.59 2.21 33.94
CA ALA A 349 9.99 1.99 34.29
C ALA A 349 10.96 2.46 33.18
N LEU A 350 10.56 2.37 31.92
CA LEU A 350 11.37 2.85 30.78
C LEU A 350 11.51 4.38 30.74
N GLU A 351 10.50 5.11 31.22
CA GLU A 351 10.50 6.58 31.27
C GLU A 351 11.35 7.14 32.43
N LEU A 352 11.66 6.32 33.45
CA LEU A 352 12.42 6.71 34.61
C LEU A 352 13.93 6.53 34.42
N LYS A 353 14.71 7.39 35.05
CA LYS A 353 16.17 7.21 35.18
C LYS A 353 16.50 6.20 36.30
N GLN A 354 17.71 5.65 36.26
CA GLN A 354 18.19 4.80 37.35
C GLN A 354 18.16 5.57 38.69
N GLY A 355 17.57 4.94 39.70
CA GLY A 355 17.38 5.54 41.04
C GLY A 355 16.12 6.40 41.16
N GLU A 356 15.40 6.67 40.10
CA GLU A 356 14.19 7.50 40.10
C GLU A 356 12.95 6.70 40.52
N LEU A 357 12.10 7.34 41.33
CA LEU A 357 10.77 6.84 41.73
C LEU A 357 9.73 7.22 40.68
N GLY A 358 8.78 6.35 40.41
CA GLY A 358 7.68 6.58 39.48
C GLY A 358 6.38 5.90 39.89
N GLY A 359 5.33 6.28 39.24
CA GLY A 359 3.96 5.83 39.48
C GLY A 359 3.08 7.01 39.98
N PRO A 360 1.89 6.75 40.53
CA PRO A 360 1.27 5.42 40.60
C PRO A 360 0.85 4.91 39.23
N VAL A 361 1.02 3.62 38.99
CA VAL A 361 0.59 2.96 37.78
C VAL A 361 -0.55 1.99 38.11
N GLU A 362 -1.73 2.25 37.55
CA GLU A 362 -2.89 1.41 37.76
C GLU A 362 -2.86 0.22 36.78
N THR A 363 -3.07 -0.99 37.30
CA THR A 363 -3.12 -2.22 36.57
C THR A 363 -4.23 -3.14 37.08
N ALA A 364 -4.45 -4.27 36.38
CA ALA A 364 -5.42 -5.27 36.84
C ALA A 364 -5.05 -5.92 38.19
N LYS A 365 -3.74 -5.98 38.53
CA LYS A 365 -3.25 -6.56 39.79
C LYS A 365 -3.19 -5.57 40.96
N GLY A 366 -3.33 -4.28 40.69
CA GLY A 366 -3.27 -3.24 41.70
C GLY A 366 -2.55 -1.97 41.23
N ILE A 367 -2.18 -1.11 42.17
CA ILE A 367 -1.55 0.17 41.89
C ILE A 367 -0.07 0.07 42.29
N TYR A 368 0.80 0.30 41.32
CA TYR A 368 2.24 0.16 41.48
C TYR A 368 2.91 1.52 41.74
N ILE A 369 3.81 1.54 42.69
CA ILE A 369 4.87 2.56 42.85
C ILE A 369 6.18 1.82 42.65
N LEU A 370 7.06 2.36 41.79
CA LEU A 370 8.28 1.67 41.37
C LEU A 370 9.51 2.59 41.40
N LYS A 371 10.67 1.97 41.45
CA LYS A 371 11.98 2.61 41.36
C LYS A 371 12.85 1.79 40.43
N VAL A 372 13.52 2.40 39.47
CA VAL A 372 14.51 1.73 38.65
C VAL A 372 15.77 1.51 39.46
N LYS A 373 16.07 0.26 39.83
CA LYS A 373 17.25 -0.13 40.59
C LYS A 373 18.51 -0.15 39.74
N GLU A 374 18.43 -0.77 38.60
CA GLU A 374 19.54 -0.88 37.64
C GLU A 374 19.02 -0.73 36.21
N ARG A 375 19.80 -0.07 35.38
CA ARG A 375 19.50 0.12 33.97
C ARG A 375 20.74 -0.15 33.13
N LYS A 376 20.66 -1.11 32.21
CA LYS A 376 21.69 -1.36 31.20
C LYS A 376 21.14 -0.97 29.83
N ALA A 377 21.71 0.07 29.26
CA ALA A 377 21.33 0.51 27.93
C ALA A 377 21.52 -0.61 26.89
N ALA A 378 20.71 -0.59 25.84
CA ALA A 378 20.93 -1.42 24.68
C ALA A 378 22.33 -1.15 24.11
N ALA A 379 23.11 -2.19 23.91
CA ALA A 379 24.48 -2.09 23.43
C ALA A 379 24.80 -3.22 22.47
N VAL A 380 25.75 -2.98 21.58
CA VAL A 380 26.32 -4.05 20.74
C VAL A 380 27.42 -4.73 21.54
N PRO A 381 27.31 -6.04 21.84
CA PRO A 381 28.36 -6.77 22.55
C PRO A 381 29.65 -6.76 21.77
N PRO A 382 30.82 -6.87 22.44
CA PRO A 382 32.09 -7.06 21.76
C PRO A 382 32.06 -8.30 20.87
N LEU A 383 32.77 -8.26 19.73
CA LEU A 383 32.82 -9.39 18.79
C LEU A 383 33.14 -10.71 19.48
N ALA A 384 34.05 -10.72 20.46
CA ALA A 384 34.46 -11.92 21.19
C ALA A 384 33.27 -12.67 21.84
N GLU A 385 32.25 -11.95 22.33
CA GLU A 385 31.07 -12.52 22.98
C GLU A 385 30.06 -13.08 22.00
N ILE A 386 29.96 -12.49 20.79
CA ILE A 386 28.94 -12.82 19.79
C ILE A 386 29.55 -13.33 18.48
N LYS A 387 30.81 -13.75 18.49
CA LYS A 387 31.59 -14.15 17.31
C LYS A 387 30.85 -15.18 16.45
N THR A 388 30.29 -16.22 17.06
CA THR A 388 29.55 -17.28 16.35
C THR A 388 28.35 -16.74 15.61
N ALA A 389 27.57 -15.86 16.24
CA ALA A 389 26.39 -15.26 15.63
C ALA A 389 26.77 -14.31 14.48
N VAL A 390 27.80 -13.51 14.67
CA VAL A 390 28.31 -12.61 13.62
C VAL A 390 28.89 -13.43 12.46
N GLU A 391 29.67 -14.48 12.72
CA GLU A 391 30.24 -15.34 11.70
C GLU A 391 29.14 -16.01 10.84
N GLN A 392 28.10 -16.54 11.48
CA GLN A 392 27.00 -17.16 10.75
C GLN A 392 26.32 -16.16 9.80
N LYS A 393 25.94 -15.00 10.32
CA LYS A 393 25.28 -13.94 9.52
C LYS A 393 26.18 -13.37 8.42
N ALA A 394 27.44 -13.17 8.71
CA ALA A 394 28.42 -12.69 7.74
C ALA A 394 28.68 -13.74 6.63
N LYS A 395 28.73 -15.04 6.97
CA LYS A 395 28.85 -16.14 6.00
C LYS A 395 27.61 -16.20 5.10
N GLU A 396 26.41 -16.09 5.66
CA GLU A 396 25.16 -16.06 4.90
C GLU A 396 25.15 -14.88 3.90
N ALA A 397 25.50 -13.68 4.36
CA ALA A 397 25.55 -12.49 3.51
C ALA A 397 26.59 -12.64 2.39
N LYS A 398 27.79 -13.11 2.71
CA LYS A 398 28.88 -13.29 1.73
C LYS A 398 28.59 -14.44 0.75
N ALA A 399 27.86 -15.46 1.19
CA ALA A 399 27.43 -16.55 0.32
C ALA A 399 26.41 -16.06 -0.74
N ILE A 400 25.55 -15.11 -0.41
CA ILE A 400 24.64 -14.47 -1.37
C ILE A 400 25.42 -13.73 -2.45
N GLU A 401 26.44 -12.96 -2.05
CA GLU A 401 27.31 -12.23 -2.98
C GLU A 401 28.14 -13.19 -3.84
N LEU A 402 28.68 -14.25 -3.25
CA LEU A 402 29.44 -15.25 -3.96
C LEU A 402 28.61 -16.03 -4.98
N ALA A 403 27.38 -16.43 -4.62
CA ALA A 403 26.47 -17.10 -5.52
C ALA A 403 26.13 -16.21 -6.74
N ARG A 404 25.88 -14.93 -6.50
CA ARG A 404 25.67 -13.93 -7.55
C ARG A 404 26.91 -13.80 -8.44
N SER A 405 28.09 -13.61 -7.86
CA SER A 405 29.34 -13.44 -8.60
C SER A 405 29.65 -14.66 -9.49
N LYS A 406 29.47 -15.90 -8.95
CA LYS A 406 29.62 -17.13 -9.74
C LYS A 406 28.62 -17.21 -10.89
N ALA A 407 27.39 -16.78 -10.67
CA ALA A 407 26.39 -16.75 -11.73
C ALA A 407 26.70 -15.70 -12.80
N GLU A 408 27.25 -14.54 -12.42
CA GLU A 408 27.72 -13.50 -13.34
C GLU A 408 28.89 -14.00 -14.19
N GLU A 409 29.82 -14.72 -13.57
CA GLU A 409 30.94 -15.35 -14.29
C GLU A 409 30.44 -16.44 -15.25
N ALA A 410 29.54 -17.30 -14.79
CA ALA A 410 28.91 -18.33 -15.63
C ALA A 410 28.13 -17.70 -16.82
N ALA A 411 27.43 -16.57 -16.62
CA ALA A 411 26.74 -15.87 -17.71
C ALA A 411 27.73 -15.38 -18.78
N LYS A 412 28.88 -14.82 -18.36
CA LYS A 412 29.95 -14.40 -19.28
C LYS A 412 30.55 -15.60 -20.04
N GLN A 413 30.78 -16.72 -19.36
CA GLN A 413 31.29 -17.94 -19.98
C GLN A 413 30.32 -18.53 -20.98
N LEU A 414 29.01 -18.58 -20.66
CA LEU A 414 27.96 -19.01 -21.58
C LEU A 414 27.85 -18.10 -22.82
N ALA A 415 27.94 -16.78 -22.63
CA ALA A 415 27.97 -15.83 -23.73
C ALA A 415 29.22 -15.98 -24.62
N GLY A 416 30.39 -16.27 -24.01
CA GLY A 416 31.65 -16.54 -24.69
C GLY A 416 31.79 -17.94 -25.30
N LYS A 417 30.74 -18.78 -25.23
CA LYS A 417 30.71 -20.17 -25.71
C LYS A 417 31.74 -21.10 -25.05
N THR A 418 32.21 -20.75 -23.84
CA THR A 418 33.09 -21.59 -23.04
C THR A 418 32.32 -22.82 -22.55
N ALA A 419 32.99 -23.99 -22.54
CA ALA A 419 32.36 -25.22 -22.08
C ALA A 419 32.10 -25.16 -20.58
N LEU A 420 30.82 -25.19 -20.18
CA LEU A 420 30.35 -25.30 -18.81
C LEU A 420 29.50 -26.55 -18.66
N LYS A 421 29.56 -27.17 -17.48
CA LYS A 421 28.60 -28.24 -17.15
C LYS A 421 27.24 -27.63 -16.87
N THR A 422 26.34 -27.72 -17.84
CA THR A 422 24.99 -27.15 -17.78
C THR A 422 23.92 -28.22 -17.51
N ARG A 423 22.76 -27.78 -17.04
CA ARG A 423 21.51 -28.52 -17.03
C ARG A 423 20.61 -27.97 -18.16
N THR A 424 19.59 -28.71 -18.56
CA THR A 424 18.62 -28.26 -19.58
C THR A 424 17.22 -28.18 -19.00
N THR A 425 16.41 -27.26 -19.54
CA THR A 425 15.01 -27.11 -19.16
C THR A 425 14.11 -28.13 -19.85
N GLY A 426 14.55 -28.69 -20.98
CA GLY A 426 13.67 -29.30 -21.96
C GLY A 426 12.89 -28.24 -22.75
N SER A 427 12.16 -28.71 -23.75
CA SER A 427 11.41 -27.84 -24.67
C SER A 427 10.15 -27.28 -23.99
N PHE A 428 9.95 -25.95 -24.03
CA PHE A 428 8.77 -25.27 -23.50
C PHE A 428 8.38 -24.06 -24.34
N GLY A 429 7.11 -23.65 -24.27
CA GLY A 429 6.56 -22.47 -24.92
C GLY A 429 6.55 -21.24 -24.01
N PHE A 430 6.22 -20.09 -24.57
CA PHE A 430 6.05 -18.84 -23.81
C PHE A 430 4.89 -18.94 -22.81
N SER A 431 5.13 -18.51 -21.58
CA SER A 431 4.12 -18.38 -20.54
C SER A 431 4.08 -16.95 -20.02
N ALA A 432 2.91 -16.31 -20.04
CA ALA A 432 2.73 -14.97 -19.47
C ALA A 432 2.99 -14.92 -17.95
N LYS A 433 2.88 -16.07 -17.27
CA LYS A 433 3.24 -16.21 -15.85
C LYS A 433 4.74 -16.43 -15.63
N GLY A 434 5.51 -16.57 -16.72
CA GLY A 434 6.94 -16.79 -16.65
C GLY A 434 7.35 -18.18 -16.17
N GLU A 435 6.50 -19.20 -16.30
CA GLU A 435 6.81 -20.55 -15.82
C GLU A 435 7.83 -21.22 -16.73
N VAL A 436 9.05 -21.38 -16.22
CA VAL A 436 10.16 -22.06 -16.90
C VAL A 436 10.38 -23.42 -16.24
N PRO A 437 10.33 -24.54 -16.98
CA PRO A 437 10.57 -25.87 -16.42
C PRO A 437 11.89 -25.94 -15.67
N THR A 438 11.91 -26.61 -14.52
CA THR A 438 13.06 -26.80 -13.62
C THR A 438 13.60 -25.53 -12.95
N ILE A 439 13.17 -24.34 -13.37
CA ILE A 439 13.60 -23.04 -12.80
C ILE A 439 12.50 -22.42 -11.92
N GLY A 440 11.25 -22.47 -12.40
CA GLY A 440 10.10 -21.89 -11.71
C GLY A 440 9.56 -20.62 -12.37
N SER A 441 8.83 -19.81 -11.61
CA SER A 441 8.23 -18.57 -12.13
C SER A 441 9.28 -17.47 -12.24
N ALA A 442 9.60 -17.08 -13.45
CA ALA A 442 10.65 -16.13 -13.84
C ALA A 442 10.21 -15.28 -15.05
N PRO A 443 9.27 -14.34 -14.90
CA PRO A 443 8.75 -13.54 -16.01
C PRO A 443 9.83 -12.78 -16.77
N ASP A 444 10.78 -12.16 -16.07
CA ASP A 444 11.89 -11.40 -16.69
C ASP A 444 12.81 -12.31 -17.51
N LEU A 445 13.11 -13.50 -17.00
CA LEU A 445 13.86 -14.51 -17.73
C LEU A 445 13.11 -14.95 -18.99
N MET A 446 11.81 -15.25 -18.86
CA MET A 446 10.95 -15.65 -19.96
C MET A 446 10.96 -14.62 -21.10
N GLU A 447 10.74 -13.35 -20.77
CA GLU A 447 10.76 -12.26 -21.75
C GLU A 447 12.14 -12.07 -22.41
N ALA A 448 13.21 -12.27 -21.65
CA ALA A 448 14.56 -12.14 -22.17
C ALA A 448 14.92 -13.27 -23.13
N VAL A 449 14.67 -14.55 -22.76
CA VAL A 449 15.12 -15.70 -23.54
C VAL A 449 14.34 -15.89 -24.85
N PHE A 450 13.07 -15.46 -24.90
CA PHE A 450 12.29 -15.50 -26.14
C PHE A 450 12.75 -14.49 -27.20
N LYS A 451 13.56 -13.50 -26.82
CA LYS A 451 14.20 -12.54 -27.76
C LYS A 451 15.54 -13.04 -28.31
N LEU A 452 16.10 -14.11 -27.75
CA LEU A 452 17.41 -14.64 -28.17
C LEU A 452 17.30 -15.50 -29.41
N THR A 453 18.41 -15.64 -30.16
CA THR A 453 18.63 -16.67 -31.15
C THR A 453 19.43 -17.84 -30.55
N ALA A 454 19.34 -19.03 -31.18
CA ALA A 454 20.03 -20.22 -30.70
C ALA A 454 21.55 -19.96 -30.50
N GLY A 455 22.08 -20.38 -29.35
CA GLY A 455 23.46 -20.17 -28.95
C GLY A 455 23.73 -18.84 -28.27
N GLN A 456 22.77 -17.92 -28.18
CA GLN A 456 22.90 -16.66 -27.44
C GLN A 456 22.61 -16.86 -25.95
N ALA A 457 23.26 -16.04 -25.11
CA ALA A 457 23.05 -15.97 -23.67
C ALA A 457 22.89 -14.50 -23.23
N PRO A 458 22.05 -14.21 -22.26
CA PRO A 458 22.01 -12.90 -21.60
C PRO A 458 23.35 -12.62 -20.88
N ALA A 459 23.76 -11.35 -20.89
CA ALA A 459 25.02 -10.94 -20.24
C ALA A 459 24.97 -11.01 -18.71
N THR A 460 23.77 -11.01 -18.14
CA THR A 460 23.53 -11.00 -16.70
C THR A 460 22.68 -12.20 -16.28
N PRO A 461 22.94 -12.76 -15.07
CA PRO A 461 22.11 -13.83 -14.54
C PRO A 461 20.77 -13.31 -14.02
N PHE A 462 19.82 -14.21 -13.87
CA PHE A 462 18.47 -13.96 -13.34
C PHE A 462 18.34 -14.53 -11.94
N LYS A 463 17.77 -13.75 -11.03
CA LYS A 463 17.45 -14.23 -9.69
C LYS A 463 16.03 -14.80 -9.67
N VAL A 464 15.89 -16.06 -9.26
CA VAL A 464 14.60 -16.74 -9.08
C VAL A 464 14.59 -17.41 -7.71
N GLY A 465 13.77 -16.91 -6.82
CA GLY A 465 13.80 -17.30 -5.41
C GLY A 465 15.12 -16.90 -4.76
N ASP A 466 15.79 -17.89 -4.16
CA ASP A 466 17.11 -17.76 -3.53
C ASP A 466 18.29 -18.06 -4.47
N ARG A 467 18.01 -18.43 -5.75
CA ARG A 467 19.00 -18.87 -6.72
C ARG A 467 19.26 -17.85 -7.82
N TRP A 468 20.48 -17.86 -8.32
CA TRP A 468 20.89 -17.09 -9.49
C TRP A 468 21.13 -18.04 -10.66
N TYR A 469 20.51 -17.75 -11.80
CA TYR A 469 20.54 -18.56 -13.01
C TYR A 469 21.27 -17.85 -14.13
N ALA A 470 22.36 -18.44 -14.63
CA ALA A 470 22.97 -18.08 -15.89
C ALA A 470 22.39 -19.02 -16.97
N VAL A 471 21.88 -18.48 -18.06
CA VAL A 471 21.17 -19.26 -19.08
C VAL A 471 21.72 -18.99 -20.48
N ARG A 472 21.57 -19.96 -21.38
CA ARG A 472 21.81 -19.83 -22.83
C ARG A 472 20.69 -20.50 -23.59
N LEU A 473 20.24 -19.90 -24.68
CA LEU A 473 19.29 -20.54 -25.57
C LEU A 473 20.00 -21.68 -26.36
N LYS A 474 19.67 -22.91 -26.00
CA LYS A 474 20.26 -24.10 -26.61
C LYS A 474 19.67 -24.35 -27.99
N SER A 475 18.33 -24.33 -28.09
CA SER A 475 17.63 -24.55 -29.37
C SER A 475 16.29 -23.83 -29.37
N ARG A 476 15.82 -23.52 -30.56
CA ARG A 476 14.48 -23.02 -30.84
C ARG A 476 13.82 -23.89 -31.90
N THR A 477 12.63 -24.35 -31.62
CA THR A 477 11.75 -24.99 -32.58
C THR A 477 10.75 -23.94 -33.05
N GLU A 478 10.92 -23.48 -34.28
CA GLU A 478 10.05 -22.48 -34.87
C GLU A 478 8.68 -23.06 -35.18
N ALA A 479 7.64 -22.30 -34.93
CA ALA A 479 6.27 -22.63 -35.30
C ALA A 479 6.10 -22.59 -36.83
N PRO A 480 5.24 -23.45 -37.44
CA PRO A 480 5.09 -23.54 -38.89
C PRO A 480 4.65 -22.20 -39.49
N ARG A 481 5.39 -21.75 -40.53
CA ARG A 481 5.10 -20.51 -41.26
C ARG A 481 3.72 -20.52 -41.92
N ALA A 482 3.28 -21.67 -42.44
CA ALA A 482 1.97 -21.83 -43.08
C ALA A 482 0.80 -21.53 -42.09
N GLU A 483 0.96 -21.80 -40.81
CA GLU A 483 -0.06 -21.46 -39.80
C GLU A 483 -0.05 -19.96 -39.47
N PHE A 484 1.12 -19.32 -39.50
CA PHE A 484 1.20 -17.86 -39.39
C PHE A 484 0.44 -17.19 -40.53
N ASP A 485 0.65 -17.62 -41.76
CA ASP A 485 0.03 -17.00 -42.95
C ASP A 485 -1.51 -17.06 -42.89
N LYS A 486 -2.08 -18.10 -42.26
CA LYS A 486 -3.53 -18.21 -42.02
C LYS A 486 -4.04 -17.27 -40.90
N THR A 487 -3.21 -16.96 -39.93
CA THR A 487 -3.61 -16.24 -38.69
C THR A 487 -3.10 -14.80 -38.64
N LYS A 488 -2.28 -14.41 -39.60
CA LYS A 488 -1.58 -13.12 -39.64
C LYS A 488 -2.49 -11.92 -39.39
N GLU A 489 -3.61 -11.85 -40.14
CA GLU A 489 -4.52 -10.70 -40.00
C GLU A 489 -5.24 -10.67 -38.65
N GLN A 490 -5.55 -11.81 -38.07
CA GLN A 490 -6.11 -11.87 -36.72
C GLN A 490 -5.12 -11.38 -35.66
N ILE A 491 -3.84 -11.74 -35.84
CA ILE A 491 -2.76 -11.29 -34.93
C ILE A 491 -2.58 -9.76 -35.03
N LYS A 492 -2.58 -9.22 -36.28
CA LYS A 492 -2.51 -7.78 -36.50
C LYS A 492 -3.68 -7.05 -35.81
N GLN A 493 -4.91 -7.54 -36.01
CA GLN A 493 -6.10 -6.97 -35.37
C GLN A 493 -6.02 -7.02 -33.84
N LYS A 494 -5.45 -8.08 -33.25
CA LYS A 494 -5.24 -8.23 -31.81
C LYS A 494 -4.18 -7.28 -31.26
N LEU A 495 -3.12 -7.02 -32.03
CA LEU A 495 -2.01 -6.13 -31.62
C LEU A 495 -2.34 -4.65 -31.79
N LEU A 496 -3.14 -4.30 -32.81
CA LEU A 496 -3.40 -2.92 -33.21
C LEU A 496 -3.91 -2.03 -32.06
N PRO A 497 -4.93 -2.43 -31.24
CA PRO A 497 -5.43 -1.57 -30.17
C PRO A 497 -4.35 -1.22 -29.13
N ARG A 498 -3.51 -2.20 -28.78
CA ARG A 498 -2.41 -1.97 -27.84
C ARG A 498 -1.39 -0.99 -28.41
N LYS A 499 -0.98 -1.17 -29.66
CA LYS A 499 -0.06 -0.24 -30.34
C LYS A 499 -0.64 1.17 -30.45
N GLN A 500 -1.92 1.29 -30.70
CA GLN A 500 -2.63 2.56 -30.75
C GLN A 500 -2.60 3.28 -29.39
N GLU A 501 -2.83 2.55 -28.29
CA GLU A 501 -2.73 3.14 -26.94
C GLU A 501 -1.28 3.52 -26.60
N GLU A 502 -0.31 2.68 -26.91
CA GLU A 502 1.12 2.98 -26.73
C GLU A 502 1.56 4.23 -27.53
N ALA A 503 1.03 4.40 -28.74
CA ALA A 503 1.30 5.58 -29.57
C ALA A 503 0.70 6.85 -28.98
N VAL A 504 -0.54 6.80 -28.49
CA VAL A 504 -1.19 7.93 -27.81
C VAL A 504 -0.46 8.28 -26.51
N ASP A 505 -0.05 7.29 -25.72
CA ASP A 505 0.71 7.50 -24.48
C ASP A 505 2.07 8.16 -24.78
N THR A 506 2.80 7.63 -25.77
CA THR A 506 4.10 8.19 -26.20
C THR A 506 3.95 9.62 -26.70
N TRP A 507 2.93 9.88 -27.51
CA TRP A 507 2.64 11.23 -28.00
C TRP A 507 2.30 12.18 -26.84
N THR A 508 1.44 11.77 -25.91
CA THR A 508 1.08 12.57 -24.73
C THR A 508 2.29 12.85 -23.83
N LYS A 509 3.17 11.86 -23.63
CA LYS A 509 4.45 12.05 -22.92
C LYS A 509 5.36 13.05 -23.65
N GLY A 510 5.37 13.01 -24.98
CA GLY A 510 6.08 13.99 -25.80
C GLY A 510 5.53 15.41 -25.69
N LEU A 511 4.21 15.59 -25.59
CA LEU A 511 3.60 16.90 -25.29
C LEU A 511 3.99 17.39 -23.91
N ARG A 512 3.92 16.49 -22.93
CA ARG A 512 4.26 16.81 -21.53
C ARG A 512 5.71 17.28 -21.36
N SER A 513 6.66 16.65 -22.05
CA SER A 513 8.08 17.00 -21.95
C SER A 513 8.41 18.39 -22.47
N LYS A 514 7.55 18.95 -23.35
CA LYS A 514 7.70 20.28 -23.93
C LYS A 514 6.93 21.37 -23.18
N ALA A 515 6.00 20.99 -22.32
CA ALA A 515 5.12 21.90 -21.63
C ALA A 515 5.70 22.37 -20.29
N LYS A 516 5.40 23.62 -19.92
CA LYS A 516 5.67 24.13 -18.57
C LYS A 516 4.50 23.77 -17.65
N ILE A 517 4.74 22.86 -16.71
CA ILE A 517 3.71 22.36 -15.79
C ILE A 517 4.08 22.77 -14.36
N GLU A 518 3.17 23.46 -13.68
CA GLU A 518 3.26 23.82 -12.27
C GLU A 518 2.15 23.11 -11.51
N ILE A 519 2.51 22.26 -10.54
CA ILE A 519 1.56 21.44 -9.77
C ILE A 519 1.48 21.97 -8.33
N ASN A 520 0.27 22.10 -7.81
CA ASN A 520 0.05 22.34 -6.39
C ASN A 520 0.32 21.07 -5.60
N GLN A 521 1.54 20.94 -5.08
CA GLN A 521 2.01 19.74 -4.37
C GLN A 521 1.17 19.39 -3.15
N ALA A 522 0.52 20.36 -2.50
CA ALA A 522 -0.32 20.12 -1.34
C ALA A 522 -1.54 19.22 -1.62
N LEU A 523 -1.95 19.09 -2.89
CA LEU A 523 -3.09 18.24 -3.30
C LEU A 523 -2.69 16.79 -3.59
N VAL A 524 -1.42 16.54 -3.90
CA VAL A 524 -0.90 15.22 -4.29
C VAL A 524 0.00 14.60 -3.23
N THR A 525 0.54 15.41 -2.30
CA THR A 525 1.25 14.91 -1.11
C THR A 525 0.21 14.41 -0.12
N GLU A 526 0.11 13.12 -0.01
CA GLU A 526 -0.72 12.44 0.99
C GLU A 526 -0.02 12.53 2.35
N LYS A 527 -0.58 13.38 3.24
CA LYS A 527 -0.22 13.40 4.66
C LYS A 527 -0.79 12.18 5.38
#